data_6ca73e94d90f0271238136e149ae17cb
#
_entry.id   6ca73e94d90f0271238136e149ae17cb
#
_cell.length_a   1.000
_cell.length_b   1.000
_cell.length_c   1.000
_cell.angle_alpha   90.00
_cell.angle_beta   90.00
_cell.angle_gamma   90.00
#
_symmetry.space_group_name_H-M   'P 1'
#
loop_
_entity.id
_entity.type
_entity.pdbx_description
1 polymer ?
#
loop_
_entity_poly.entity_id
_entity_poly.type
_entity_poly.pdbx_seq_one_letter_code
_entity_poly.pdbx_strand_id
1 'polypeptide(L)'
;MLHRVASLVIPAVLLIPSVAFATNGMNPISFGARAAGMAGADTAVATDSHAMNTNPAGITQFEHRADVGVSLLMPKLTLTDWVTTPQGKMQLNDKLESESMLFPLISAGYAQHVGRNFHLGLGFYVQGGMGAEFLKANTFVDDDPTTNLAAQPSPATYDTSSQVSYFKLTPTVAYRFEDLIKGFDLSVGAALNVGMANMKFKHSGFQFPEQDTDGVYQAHEVDFESDPAYGFAARFGLLASLLDGRLSVGASYQSKAVLNFDGTTTMDGRLKYASSAEFGWPQELAGGVSGRPIEPLLLSVDVRWIQWSDVVDVVTFEGDAMGAVPAGYEKQNMPFDMGWSDQVVVAFGAELAVIPETLRLRAGYNHGSSPVKGEGINALFPAVTQDHVTGGVGVTVTEGLMIDGALEYAFENAVAANGQNQMTRQPGTTNPNGYGFEVAMKQTTVHLGASYEF
;
A
#
# COMPACT_ATOMS: atom_id res chain seq x y z
N MET A 1 -39.65 16.69 -9.08
CA MET A 1 -38.47 17.01 -9.90
C MET A 1 -37.18 16.30 -9.38
N LEU A 2 -37.37 15.17 -8.70
CA LEU A 2 -36.28 14.44 -7.97
C LEU A 2 -35.97 13.06 -8.54
N HIS A 3 -36.37 12.73 -9.76
CA HIS A 3 -36.21 11.38 -10.33
C HIS A 3 -35.22 11.27 -11.52
N ARG A 4 -34.35 12.27 -11.76
CA ARG A 4 -33.42 12.25 -12.93
C ARG A 4 -31.94 12.43 -12.61
N VAL A 5 -31.50 12.36 -11.35
CA VAL A 5 -30.07 12.52 -11.00
C VAL A 5 -29.36 11.20 -10.68
N ALA A 6 -30.09 10.10 -10.50
CA ALA A 6 -29.53 8.83 -10.04
C ALA A 6 -28.92 7.92 -11.14
N SER A 7 -28.91 8.35 -12.41
CA SER A 7 -28.54 7.43 -13.52
C SER A 7 -27.22 7.72 -14.24
N LEU A 8 -26.35 8.58 -13.72
CA LEU A 8 -25.20 9.08 -14.51
C LEU A 8 -23.79 8.87 -13.88
N VAL A 9 -23.64 8.14 -12.78
CA VAL A 9 -22.35 8.07 -12.08
C VAL A 9 -21.69 6.68 -12.10
N ILE A 10 -22.31 5.62 -12.59
CA ILE A 10 -21.79 4.26 -12.39
C ILE A 10 -20.89 3.65 -13.49
N PRO A 11 -20.79 4.08 -14.75
CA PRO A 11 -19.95 3.34 -15.71
C PRO A 11 -18.51 3.84 -15.91
N ALA A 12 -18.02 4.87 -15.23
CA ALA A 12 -16.69 5.45 -15.53
C ALA A 12 -15.53 4.97 -14.65
N VAL A 13 -15.76 4.15 -13.63
CA VAL A 13 -14.74 3.77 -12.64
C VAL A 13 -13.96 2.49 -13.00
N LEU A 14 -14.35 1.77 -14.06
CA LEU A 14 -13.86 0.40 -14.32
C LEU A 14 -12.67 0.29 -15.29
N LEU A 15 -11.98 1.37 -15.67
CA LEU A 15 -10.91 1.31 -16.70
C LEU A 15 -9.65 2.13 -16.39
N ILE A 16 -9.27 2.31 -15.13
CA ILE A 16 -7.93 2.84 -14.86
C ILE A 16 -7.15 1.71 -14.15
N PRO A 17 -6.16 1.07 -14.78
CA PRO A 17 -5.21 0.25 -14.06
C PRO A 17 -4.35 1.18 -13.19
N SER A 18 -4.81 1.46 -11.99
CA SER A 18 -4.05 2.26 -11.03
C SER A 18 -3.26 1.32 -10.15
N VAL A 19 -1.97 1.34 -10.34
CA VAL A 19 -0.99 0.71 -9.45
C VAL A 19 -0.71 1.70 -8.36
N ALA A 20 -0.81 1.30 -7.10
CA ALA A 20 -0.54 2.16 -5.96
C ALA A 20 0.79 1.80 -5.33
N PHE A 21 1.64 2.78 -5.08
CA PHE A 21 2.71 2.67 -4.09
C PHE A 21 2.19 3.19 -2.76
N ALA A 22 2.52 2.49 -1.72
CA ALA A 22 2.10 2.86 -0.39
C ALA A 22 3.32 3.13 0.49
N THR A 23 3.14 3.87 1.55
CA THR A 23 4.22 4.48 2.31
C THR A 23 4.36 3.89 3.70
N ASN A 24 3.30 3.25 4.23
CA ASN A 24 3.34 2.37 5.39
C ASN A 24 3.22 0.91 4.93
N GLY A 25 4.29 0.37 4.34
CA GLY A 25 4.24 -0.87 3.59
C GLY A 25 3.50 -0.67 2.26
N MET A 26 2.37 -1.33 2.04
CA MET A 26 1.48 -1.12 0.90
C MET A 26 0.27 -0.22 1.22
N ASN A 27 0.22 0.38 2.40
CA ASN A 27 -0.83 1.32 2.79
C ASN A 27 -0.39 2.78 2.59
N PRO A 28 -1.25 3.69 2.11
CA PRO A 28 -1.00 5.13 2.22
C PRO A 28 -0.95 5.54 3.70
N ILE A 29 -0.29 6.65 4.01
CA ILE A 29 -0.24 7.14 5.40
C ILE A 29 -1.62 7.57 5.92
N SER A 30 -2.54 7.93 5.02
CA SER A 30 -3.88 8.45 5.36
C SER A 30 -4.89 8.27 4.24
N PHE A 31 -6.18 8.48 4.56
CA PHE A 31 -7.28 8.55 3.61
C PHE A 31 -7.98 9.91 3.74
N GLY A 32 -8.21 10.58 2.58
CA GLY A 32 -8.74 11.93 2.53
C GLY A 32 -7.69 13.02 2.75
N ALA A 33 -7.88 14.17 2.08
CA ALA A 33 -6.91 15.27 2.08
C ALA A 33 -6.73 15.92 3.47
N ARG A 34 -7.75 15.89 4.31
CA ARG A 34 -7.67 16.43 5.66
C ARG A 34 -6.75 15.61 6.56
N ALA A 35 -6.93 14.31 6.60
CA ALA A 35 -6.08 13.39 7.35
C ALA A 35 -4.65 13.40 6.78
N ALA A 36 -4.50 13.49 5.45
CA ALA A 36 -3.19 13.62 4.80
C ALA A 36 -2.43 14.87 5.26
N GLY A 37 -3.11 16.01 5.37
CA GLY A 37 -2.49 17.24 5.88
C GLY A 37 -1.98 17.13 7.33
N MET A 38 -2.49 16.16 8.09
CA MET A 38 -2.09 15.82 9.46
C MET A 38 -1.23 14.55 9.53
N ALA A 39 -0.66 14.12 8.40
CA ALA A 39 0.20 12.93 8.27
C ALA A 39 -0.43 11.62 8.78
N GLY A 40 -1.76 11.51 8.72
CA GLY A 40 -2.51 10.35 9.17
C GLY A 40 -2.68 10.20 10.67
N ALA A 41 -2.48 11.26 11.46
CA ALA A 41 -2.78 11.29 12.90
C ALA A 41 -4.29 11.50 13.10
N ASP A 42 -5.12 10.48 12.79
CA ASP A 42 -6.57 10.57 12.69
C ASP A 42 -7.35 9.52 13.50
N THR A 43 -6.68 8.64 14.26
CA THR A 43 -7.34 7.60 15.06
C THR A 43 -8.24 8.19 16.16
N ALA A 44 -7.84 9.32 16.76
CA ALA A 44 -8.62 10.06 17.75
C ALA A 44 -9.28 11.34 17.19
N VAL A 45 -9.17 11.56 15.87
CA VAL A 45 -9.69 12.75 15.18
C VAL A 45 -10.58 12.32 14.02
N ALA A 46 -11.84 12.17 14.28
CA ALA A 46 -12.80 11.88 13.20
C ALA A 46 -13.37 13.18 12.67
N THR A 47 -13.07 13.49 11.45
CA THR A 47 -13.39 14.78 10.85
C THR A 47 -14.10 14.68 9.52
N ASP A 48 -14.14 13.47 8.95
CA ASP A 48 -14.81 13.16 7.69
C ASP A 48 -15.24 11.68 7.67
N SER A 49 -15.95 11.28 6.64
CA SER A 49 -16.46 9.90 6.51
C SER A 49 -15.35 8.87 6.27
N HIS A 50 -14.11 9.29 5.97
CA HIS A 50 -12.97 8.38 5.86
C HIS A 50 -12.59 7.74 7.20
N ALA A 51 -13.13 8.25 8.33
CA ALA A 51 -13.05 7.61 9.64
C ALA A 51 -13.51 6.14 9.61
N MET A 52 -14.41 5.76 8.70
CA MET A 52 -14.80 4.35 8.51
C MET A 52 -13.60 3.44 8.20
N ASN A 53 -12.55 4.00 7.59
CA ASN A 53 -11.33 3.28 7.20
C ASN A 53 -10.21 3.35 8.24
N THR A 54 -10.31 4.21 9.24
CA THR A 54 -9.28 4.38 10.29
C THR A 54 -9.82 4.01 11.67
N ASN A 55 -10.88 4.67 12.13
CA ASN A 55 -11.59 4.38 13.36
C ASN A 55 -13.11 4.51 13.13
N PRO A 56 -13.85 3.41 12.91
CA PRO A 56 -15.28 3.47 12.57
C PRO A 56 -16.17 4.13 13.64
N ALA A 57 -15.72 4.20 14.90
CA ALA A 57 -16.43 4.96 15.93
C ALA A 57 -16.50 6.46 15.61
N GLY A 58 -15.59 6.95 14.79
CA GLY A 58 -15.50 8.37 14.42
C GLY A 58 -16.71 8.89 13.63
N ILE A 59 -17.46 8.05 12.90
CA ILE A 59 -18.63 8.51 12.16
C ILE A 59 -19.75 9.07 13.05
N THR A 60 -19.65 8.89 14.36
CA THR A 60 -20.58 9.47 15.34
C THR A 60 -20.36 10.96 15.61
N GLN A 61 -19.32 11.56 15.02
CA GLN A 61 -18.94 12.95 15.26
C GLN A 61 -19.65 13.96 14.31
N PHE A 62 -20.46 13.49 13.35
CA PHE A 62 -21.20 14.31 12.40
C PHE A 62 -22.59 13.71 12.12
N GLU A 63 -23.52 14.54 11.68
CA GLU A 63 -24.92 14.15 11.43
C GLU A 63 -25.06 13.46 10.06
N HIS A 64 -24.92 14.20 8.97
CA HIS A 64 -25.01 13.68 7.61
C HIS A 64 -23.87 14.26 6.78
N ARG A 65 -23.04 13.39 6.23
CA ARG A 65 -21.84 13.83 5.53
C ARG A 65 -21.47 12.93 4.36
N ALA A 66 -21.08 13.56 3.26
CA ALA A 66 -20.49 12.90 2.10
C ALA A 66 -19.11 13.48 1.81
N ASP A 67 -18.14 12.62 1.55
CA ASP A 67 -16.77 13.00 1.25
C ASP A 67 -16.29 12.25 0.00
N VAL A 68 -15.53 12.93 -0.83
CA VAL A 68 -14.81 12.33 -1.96
C VAL A 68 -13.37 12.86 -1.96
N GLY A 69 -12.45 12.01 -2.34
CA GLY A 69 -11.03 12.35 -2.40
C GLY A 69 -10.28 11.62 -3.49
N VAL A 70 -9.21 12.24 -3.93
CA VAL A 70 -8.20 11.63 -4.79
C VAL A 70 -6.82 11.98 -4.28
N SER A 71 -5.96 10.96 -4.18
CA SER A 71 -4.55 11.11 -3.85
C SER A 71 -3.74 10.67 -5.07
N LEU A 72 -2.91 11.57 -5.58
CA LEU A 72 -2.02 11.31 -6.71
C LEU A 72 -0.63 11.03 -6.17
N LEU A 73 -0.26 9.75 -6.10
CA LEU A 73 1.04 9.32 -5.62
C LEU A 73 2.03 9.33 -6.78
N MET A 74 3.18 9.97 -6.58
CA MET A 74 4.25 10.11 -7.57
C MET A 74 5.58 9.61 -6.96
N PRO A 75 5.80 8.30 -6.91
CA PRO A 75 7.05 7.73 -6.44
C PRO A 75 8.16 7.96 -7.47
N LYS A 76 9.37 8.11 -6.96
CA LYS A 76 10.60 7.97 -7.73
C LYS A 76 11.36 6.79 -7.14
N LEU A 77 11.30 5.66 -7.85
CA LEU A 77 11.93 4.40 -7.50
C LEU A 77 13.14 4.18 -8.39
N THR A 78 14.27 3.80 -7.80
CA THR A 78 15.51 3.50 -8.53
C THR A 78 16.10 2.17 -8.11
N LEU A 79 16.65 1.45 -9.09
CA LEU A 79 17.43 0.23 -8.94
C LEU A 79 18.90 0.51 -9.27
N THR A 80 19.77 0.14 -8.37
CA THR A 80 21.23 0.13 -8.58
C THR A 80 21.73 -1.28 -8.33
N ASP A 81 22.33 -1.91 -9.32
CA ASP A 81 22.81 -3.28 -9.17
C ASP A 81 24.18 -3.49 -9.81
N TRP A 82 24.85 -4.56 -9.39
CA TRP A 82 26.23 -4.85 -9.78
C TRP A 82 26.52 -6.34 -9.65
N VAL A 83 27.60 -6.74 -10.31
CA VAL A 83 28.27 -8.03 -10.06
C VAL A 83 29.68 -7.78 -9.55
N THR A 84 30.19 -8.66 -8.69
CA THR A 84 31.55 -8.61 -8.18
C THR A 84 32.37 -9.69 -8.91
N THR A 85 33.27 -9.24 -9.77
CA THR A 85 34.17 -10.10 -10.52
C THR A 85 35.55 -10.16 -9.85
N PRO A 86 36.46 -11.08 -10.23
CA PRO A 86 37.85 -11.06 -9.76
C PRO A 86 38.58 -9.76 -10.09
N GLN A 87 38.13 -9.01 -11.09
CA GLN A 87 38.68 -7.71 -11.48
C GLN A 87 38.08 -6.55 -10.70
N GLY A 88 37.07 -6.77 -9.89
CA GLY A 88 36.42 -5.78 -9.06
C GLY A 88 34.90 -5.71 -9.29
N LYS A 89 34.25 -4.73 -8.66
CA LYS A 89 32.82 -4.46 -8.78
C LYS A 89 32.54 -3.87 -10.17
N MET A 90 31.62 -4.48 -10.90
CA MET A 90 31.13 -4.00 -12.20
C MET A 90 29.66 -3.62 -12.05
N GLN A 91 29.36 -2.36 -12.34
CA GLN A 91 28.00 -1.82 -12.31
C GLN A 91 27.20 -2.32 -13.51
N LEU A 92 25.98 -2.84 -13.27
CA LEU A 92 25.03 -3.21 -14.31
C LEU A 92 24.08 -2.05 -14.58
N ASN A 93 23.41 -1.60 -13.55
CA ASN A 93 22.49 -0.47 -13.60
C ASN A 93 22.90 0.55 -12.52
N ASP A 94 22.91 1.82 -12.88
CA ASP A 94 23.15 2.94 -11.97
C ASP A 94 21.91 3.82 -11.89
N LYS A 95 21.15 3.66 -10.81
CA LYS A 95 19.90 4.39 -10.57
C LYS A 95 18.91 4.29 -11.73
N LEU A 96 18.73 3.08 -12.26
CA LEU A 96 17.69 2.81 -13.24
C LEU A 96 16.33 3.18 -12.64
N GLU A 97 15.63 4.13 -13.24
CA GLU A 97 14.34 4.61 -12.74
C GLU A 97 13.22 3.68 -13.19
N SER A 98 12.24 3.47 -12.32
CA SER A 98 11.01 2.78 -12.67
C SER A 98 10.14 3.67 -13.55
N GLU A 99 9.54 3.09 -14.59
CA GLU A 99 8.60 3.78 -15.49
C GLU A 99 7.23 4.03 -14.83
N SER A 100 6.93 3.32 -13.75
CA SER A 100 5.69 3.49 -13.00
C SER A 100 5.76 4.72 -12.10
N MET A 101 5.19 5.86 -12.53
CA MET A 101 5.40 7.16 -11.91
C MET A 101 4.16 7.84 -11.33
N LEU A 102 2.94 7.35 -11.59
CA LEU A 102 1.70 8.03 -11.13
C LEU A 102 0.62 7.02 -10.75
N PHE A 103 0.11 7.18 -9.52
CA PHE A 103 -0.90 6.28 -8.96
C PHE A 103 -2.04 7.07 -8.31
N PRO A 104 -3.23 7.09 -8.93
CA PRO A 104 -4.40 7.71 -8.34
C PRO A 104 -5.07 6.76 -7.35
N LEU A 105 -5.20 7.18 -6.08
CA LEU A 105 -6.02 6.52 -5.07
C LEU A 105 -7.30 7.32 -4.86
N ILE A 106 -8.43 6.72 -5.20
CA ILE A 106 -9.75 7.33 -5.06
C ILE A 106 -10.36 6.85 -3.74
N SER A 107 -11.00 7.76 -3.03
CA SER A 107 -11.79 7.47 -1.85
C SER A 107 -13.13 8.20 -1.90
N ALA A 108 -14.16 7.55 -1.38
CA ALA A 108 -15.48 8.16 -1.21
C ALA A 108 -16.15 7.59 0.03
N GLY A 109 -16.91 8.39 0.73
CA GLY A 109 -17.65 7.94 1.89
C GLY A 109 -18.92 8.75 2.08
N TYR A 110 -19.92 8.07 2.64
CA TYR A 110 -21.13 8.69 3.13
C TYR A 110 -21.44 8.13 4.51
N ALA A 111 -21.76 9.00 5.44
CA ALA A 111 -22.22 8.59 6.76
C ALA A 111 -23.41 9.45 7.20
N GLN A 112 -24.32 8.83 7.94
CA GLN A 112 -25.52 9.49 8.43
C GLN A 112 -25.89 9.03 9.82
N HIS A 113 -26.46 9.94 10.59
CA HIS A 113 -27.16 9.67 11.83
C HIS A 113 -28.53 9.05 11.56
N VAL A 114 -28.87 7.94 12.25
CA VAL A 114 -30.13 7.22 12.08
C VAL A 114 -30.77 6.99 13.44
N GLY A 115 -31.56 7.94 13.89
CA GLY A 115 -32.32 7.84 15.13
C GLY A 115 -31.49 7.67 16.42
N ARG A 116 -31.74 8.50 17.38
CA ARG A 116 -31.00 8.65 18.64
C ARG A 116 -29.49 8.68 18.44
N ASN A 117 -28.79 7.58 18.68
CA ASN A 117 -27.32 7.57 18.79
C ASN A 117 -26.67 6.62 17.76
N PHE A 118 -27.43 6.09 16.80
CA PHE A 118 -26.92 5.21 15.75
C PHE A 118 -26.48 6.00 14.52
N HIS A 119 -25.35 5.58 13.96
CA HIS A 119 -24.80 6.09 12.72
C HIS A 119 -24.52 4.94 11.76
N LEU A 120 -24.85 5.13 10.50
CA LEU A 120 -24.55 4.21 9.42
C LEU A 120 -23.63 4.88 8.41
N GLY A 121 -22.74 4.11 7.82
CA GLY A 121 -21.86 4.61 6.79
C GLY A 121 -21.57 3.58 5.71
N LEU A 122 -21.16 4.08 4.55
CA LEU A 122 -20.64 3.29 3.44
C LEU A 122 -19.45 4.01 2.82
N GLY A 123 -18.31 3.36 2.82
CA GLY A 123 -17.08 3.88 2.24
C GLY A 123 -16.58 3.03 1.07
N PHE A 124 -15.94 3.65 0.10
CA PHE A 124 -15.16 3.02 -0.97
C PHE A 124 -13.74 3.57 -0.94
N TYR A 125 -12.76 2.68 -0.95
CA TYR A 125 -11.35 3.04 -0.87
C TYR A 125 -10.52 2.24 -1.87
N VAL A 126 -9.68 2.93 -2.64
CA VAL A 126 -8.48 2.30 -3.16
C VAL A 126 -7.52 2.22 -1.98
N GLN A 127 -7.48 1.05 -1.33
CA GLN A 127 -6.82 0.87 -0.03
C GLN A 127 -5.31 0.98 -0.14
N GLY A 128 -4.76 0.63 -1.28
CA GLY A 128 -3.34 0.64 -1.53
C GLY A 128 -2.94 -0.39 -2.57
N GLY A 129 -1.67 -0.68 -2.60
CA GLY A 129 -1.07 -1.61 -3.53
C GLY A 129 0.43 -1.35 -3.65
N MET A 130 1.02 -1.93 -4.66
CA MET A 130 2.42 -1.74 -4.99
C MET A 130 2.63 -2.04 -6.47
N GLY A 131 3.65 -1.44 -7.06
CA GLY A 131 4.05 -1.77 -8.41
C GLY A 131 5.39 -1.12 -8.75
N ALA A 132 6.16 -1.77 -9.59
CA ALA A 132 7.39 -1.29 -10.16
C ALA A 132 7.48 -1.77 -11.60
N GLU A 133 8.15 -1.00 -12.45
CA GLU A 133 8.39 -1.39 -13.84
C GLU A 133 9.78 -0.90 -14.24
N PHE A 134 10.68 -1.83 -14.48
CA PHE A 134 12.02 -1.55 -14.98
C PHE A 134 12.14 -2.12 -16.40
N LEU A 135 12.31 -1.25 -17.36
CA LEU A 135 12.46 -1.61 -18.76
C LEU A 135 13.93 -1.57 -19.16
N LYS A 136 14.34 -2.59 -19.92
CA LYS A 136 15.70 -2.72 -20.45
C LYS A 136 16.78 -2.66 -19.35
N ALA A 137 16.48 -3.23 -18.17
CA ALA A 137 17.50 -3.38 -17.15
C ALA A 137 18.67 -4.21 -17.68
N ASN A 138 19.88 -3.73 -17.50
CA ASN A 138 21.07 -4.45 -17.94
C ASN A 138 21.26 -5.69 -17.08
N THR A 139 21.65 -6.77 -17.71
CA THR A 139 22.02 -8.03 -17.06
C THR A 139 23.13 -8.71 -17.85
N PHE A 140 23.59 -9.85 -17.37
CA PHE A 140 24.46 -10.74 -18.10
C PHE A 140 23.81 -12.09 -18.28
N VAL A 141 23.95 -12.64 -19.46
CA VAL A 141 23.59 -14.03 -19.79
C VAL A 141 24.90 -14.78 -20.02
N ASP A 142 25.05 -15.94 -19.42
CA ASP A 142 26.13 -16.86 -19.76
C ASP A 142 25.65 -17.71 -20.94
N ASP A 143 26.17 -17.42 -22.12
CA ASP A 143 25.84 -18.15 -23.34
C ASP A 143 26.72 -19.41 -23.53
N ASP A 144 27.72 -19.61 -22.66
CA ASP A 144 28.66 -20.73 -22.77
C ASP A 144 28.71 -21.55 -21.47
N PRO A 145 28.10 -22.75 -21.46
CA PRO A 145 28.07 -23.60 -20.27
C PRO A 145 29.43 -24.09 -19.80
N THR A 146 30.46 -23.92 -20.62
CA THR A 146 31.83 -24.34 -20.30
C THR A 146 32.66 -23.21 -19.68
N THR A 147 32.15 -21.96 -19.74
CA THR A 147 32.81 -20.81 -19.16
C THR A 147 32.18 -20.44 -17.82
N ASN A 148 33.00 -20.22 -16.82
CA ASN A 148 32.57 -19.57 -15.60
C ASN A 148 32.14 -18.13 -15.95
N LEU A 149 30.89 -17.71 -15.67
CA LEU A 149 30.33 -16.36 -15.86
C LEU A 149 31.31 -15.22 -15.50
N ALA A 150 32.23 -15.49 -14.59
CA ALA A 150 33.31 -14.56 -14.24
C ALA A 150 34.28 -14.23 -15.41
N ALA A 151 34.25 -15.00 -16.52
CA ALA A 151 35.23 -14.87 -17.57
C ALA A 151 34.78 -13.99 -18.76
N GLN A 152 33.56 -14.15 -19.28
CA GLN A 152 33.03 -13.32 -20.41
C GLN A 152 31.50 -13.25 -20.43
N PRO A 153 30.85 -12.43 -19.60
CA PRO A 153 29.40 -12.26 -19.66
C PRO A 153 28.97 -11.52 -20.93
N SER A 154 27.98 -12.04 -21.64
CA SER A 154 27.33 -11.32 -22.74
C SER A 154 26.33 -10.31 -22.19
N PRO A 155 26.43 -9.02 -22.58
CA PRO A 155 25.45 -8.01 -22.17
C PRO A 155 24.05 -8.36 -22.72
N ALA A 156 23.06 -8.34 -21.86
CA ALA A 156 21.65 -8.50 -22.21
C ALA A 156 20.79 -7.48 -21.47
N THR A 157 19.55 -7.37 -21.85
CA THR A 157 18.57 -6.54 -21.11
C THR A 157 17.33 -7.36 -20.84
N TYR A 158 16.65 -7.07 -19.73
CA TYR A 158 15.39 -7.67 -19.36
C TYR A 158 14.38 -6.62 -18.91
N ASP A 159 13.10 -6.94 -19.06
CA ASP A 159 12.00 -6.15 -18.54
C ASP A 159 11.42 -6.88 -17.33
N THR A 160 11.12 -6.12 -16.27
CA THR A 160 10.50 -6.67 -15.08
C THR A 160 9.48 -5.70 -14.53
N SER A 161 8.34 -6.22 -14.08
CA SER A 161 7.28 -5.39 -13.51
C SER A 161 6.47 -6.17 -12.48
N SER A 162 5.87 -5.43 -11.57
CA SER A 162 4.85 -5.93 -10.64
C SER A 162 3.72 -4.94 -10.51
N GLN A 163 2.56 -5.45 -10.16
CA GLN A 163 1.39 -4.66 -9.85
C GLN A 163 0.50 -5.40 -8.89
N VAL A 164 0.21 -4.79 -7.74
CA VAL A 164 -0.85 -5.23 -6.82
C VAL A 164 -1.75 -4.05 -6.55
N SER A 165 -3.05 -4.23 -6.69
CA SER A 165 -4.06 -3.20 -6.39
C SER A 165 -5.12 -3.80 -5.46
N TYR A 166 -5.47 -3.09 -4.39
CA TYR A 166 -6.47 -3.51 -3.43
C TYR A 166 -7.53 -2.43 -3.23
N PHE A 167 -8.77 -2.78 -3.48
CA PHE A 167 -9.96 -1.94 -3.36
C PHE A 167 -10.84 -2.50 -2.27
N LYS A 168 -11.57 -1.65 -1.56
CA LYS A 168 -12.55 -2.13 -0.59
C LYS A 168 -13.79 -1.28 -0.48
N LEU A 169 -14.91 -1.95 -0.23
CA LEU A 169 -16.17 -1.38 0.19
C LEU A 169 -16.33 -1.62 1.69
N THR A 170 -16.73 -0.57 2.43
CA THR A 170 -16.71 -0.57 3.89
C THR A 170 -18.06 -0.13 4.47
N PRO A 171 -19.10 -1.00 4.49
CA PRO A 171 -20.29 -0.76 5.29
C PRO A 171 -19.94 -0.69 6.78
N THR A 172 -20.44 0.34 7.45
CA THR A 172 -20.07 0.70 8.82
C THR A 172 -21.31 1.01 9.66
N VAL A 173 -21.28 0.60 10.93
CA VAL A 173 -22.23 0.99 11.95
C VAL A 173 -21.49 1.51 13.18
N ALA A 174 -22.01 2.58 13.78
CA ALA A 174 -21.47 3.10 15.03
C ALA A 174 -22.58 3.55 15.98
N TYR A 175 -22.28 3.58 17.25
CA TYR A 175 -23.16 4.00 18.32
C TYR A 175 -22.43 4.92 19.29
N ARG A 176 -23.07 6.04 19.66
CA ARG A 176 -22.54 6.99 20.65
C ARG A 176 -23.32 6.88 21.95
N PHE A 177 -22.62 6.64 23.05
CA PHE A 177 -23.12 6.75 24.41
C PHE A 177 -22.82 8.17 24.89
N GLU A 178 -23.83 9.03 24.90
CA GLU A 178 -23.70 10.42 25.36
C GLU A 178 -23.81 10.48 26.86
N ASP A 179 -23.04 11.41 27.47
CA ASP A 179 -23.09 11.74 28.89
C ASP A 179 -23.05 10.50 29.82
N LEU A 180 -22.26 9.48 29.48
CA LEU A 180 -22.02 8.35 30.38
C LEU A 180 -21.59 8.81 31.79
N ILE A 181 -20.78 9.88 31.82
CA ILE A 181 -20.44 10.69 32.99
C ILE A 181 -20.37 12.11 32.41
N LYS A 182 -20.74 13.12 33.19
CA LYS A 182 -20.72 14.51 32.75
C LYS A 182 -19.41 14.91 32.03
N GLY A 183 -19.53 15.32 30.76
CA GLY A 183 -18.41 15.69 29.91
C GLY A 183 -17.59 14.51 29.37
N PHE A 184 -18.15 13.31 29.37
CA PHE A 184 -17.57 12.09 28.81
C PHE A 184 -18.54 11.36 27.92
N ASP A 185 -18.22 11.27 26.63
CA ASP A 185 -18.91 10.46 25.65
C ASP A 185 -18.03 9.29 25.20
N LEU A 186 -18.66 8.16 24.91
CA LEU A 186 -17.99 7.00 24.35
C LEU A 186 -18.71 6.59 23.06
N SER A 187 -17.96 6.48 21.97
CA SER A 187 -18.45 5.92 20.71
C SER A 187 -17.80 4.55 20.45
N VAL A 188 -18.59 3.63 19.92
CA VAL A 188 -18.13 2.33 19.45
C VAL A 188 -18.53 2.18 17.98
N GLY A 189 -17.70 1.54 17.17
CA GLY A 189 -17.98 1.35 15.76
C GLY A 189 -17.48 0.01 15.25
N ALA A 190 -18.14 -0.51 14.23
CA ALA A 190 -17.74 -1.71 13.51
C ALA A 190 -17.92 -1.51 12.01
N ALA A 191 -16.97 -1.96 11.23
CA ALA A 191 -16.99 -1.94 9.79
C ALA A 191 -16.64 -3.31 9.21
N LEU A 192 -17.33 -3.72 8.16
CA LEU A 192 -16.94 -4.87 7.35
C LEU A 192 -16.19 -4.36 6.11
N ASN A 193 -14.98 -4.84 5.91
CA ASN A 193 -14.21 -4.56 4.69
C ASN A 193 -14.45 -5.70 3.69
N VAL A 194 -15.12 -5.39 2.58
CA VAL A 194 -15.30 -6.29 1.44
C VAL A 194 -14.28 -5.87 0.39
N GLY A 195 -13.22 -6.63 0.26
CA GLY A 195 -12.07 -6.31 -0.57
C GLY A 195 -12.04 -7.05 -1.90
N MET A 196 -11.48 -6.39 -2.92
CA MET A 196 -11.15 -6.96 -4.23
C MET A 196 -9.73 -6.54 -4.58
N ALA A 197 -8.91 -7.49 -5.03
CA ALA A 197 -7.54 -7.23 -5.44
C ALA A 197 -7.21 -7.86 -6.79
N ASN A 198 -6.22 -7.29 -7.47
CA ASN A 198 -5.62 -7.85 -8.67
C ASN A 198 -4.10 -7.84 -8.54
N MET A 199 -3.45 -8.84 -9.11
CA MET A 199 -2.01 -8.96 -9.14
C MET A 199 -1.53 -9.24 -10.56
N LYS A 200 -0.47 -8.53 -10.97
CA LYS A 200 0.31 -8.83 -12.18
C LYS A 200 1.78 -8.86 -11.80
N PHE A 201 2.50 -9.78 -12.41
CA PHE A 201 3.92 -9.93 -12.16
C PHE A 201 4.59 -10.40 -13.43
N LYS A 202 5.62 -9.68 -13.88
CA LYS A 202 6.45 -10.08 -15.01
C LYS A 202 7.91 -10.01 -14.59
N HIS A 203 8.64 -11.06 -14.84
CA HIS A 203 10.08 -11.10 -14.62
C HIS A 203 10.76 -11.93 -15.69
N SER A 204 11.78 -11.35 -16.30
CA SER A 204 12.66 -12.05 -17.22
C SER A 204 13.97 -12.37 -16.49
N GLY A 205 14.45 -13.59 -16.59
CA GLY A 205 15.69 -14.00 -15.96
C GLY A 205 15.54 -14.86 -14.69
N PHE A 206 14.35 -15.42 -14.45
CA PHE A 206 14.21 -16.50 -13.46
C PHE A 206 15.05 -17.70 -13.86
N GLN A 207 15.97 -18.08 -13.00
CA GLN A 207 16.69 -19.34 -13.12
C GLN A 207 15.89 -20.41 -12.38
N PHE A 208 15.26 -21.30 -13.14
CA PHE A 208 14.70 -22.53 -12.57
C PHE A 208 15.84 -23.51 -12.26
N PRO A 209 15.65 -24.39 -11.24
CA PRO A 209 16.68 -25.35 -10.87
C PRO A 209 16.88 -26.46 -11.91
N GLU A 210 16.23 -26.39 -13.05
CA GLU A 210 16.44 -27.31 -14.15
C GLU A 210 17.71 -26.92 -14.90
N GLN A 211 18.68 -27.83 -14.81
CA GLN A 211 19.84 -27.83 -15.69
C GLN A 211 19.40 -28.46 -17.00
N ASP A 212 19.77 -27.86 -18.13
CA ASP A 212 19.69 -28.52 -19.41
C ASP A 212 20.68 -29.71 -19.44
N THR A 213 20.74 -30.42 -20.57
CA THR A 213 21.64 -31.57 -20.73
C THR A 213 23.11 -31.25 -20.50
N ASP A 214 23.47 -29.99 -20.51
CA ASP A 214 24.84 -29.48 -20.37
C ASP A 214 25.10 -28.87 -18.98
N GLY A 215 24.10 -28.89 -18.10
CA GLY A 215 24.22 -28.43 -16.71
C GLY A 215 24.02 -26.92 -16.50
N VAL A 216 23.50 -26.22 -17.50
CA VAL A 216 23.26 -24.75 -17.45
C VAL A 216 21.84 -24.48 -16.98
N TYR A 217 21.72 -23.51 -16.06
CA TYR A 217 20.41 -22.99 -15.66
C TYR A 217 19.87 -22.08 -16.75
N GLN A 218 18.70 -22.42 -17.28
CA GLN A 218 18.01 -21.56 -18.25
C GLN A 218 17.29 -20.41 -17.53
N ALA A 219 17.48 -19.19 -18.04
CA ALA A 219 16.70 -18.04 -17.62
C ALA A 219 15.36 -18.05 -18.37
N HIS A 220 14.26 -17.97 -17.62
CA HIS A 220 12.91 -17.95 -18.18
C HIS A 220 12.25 -16.59 -17.97
N GLU A 221 11.42 -16.19 -18.93
CA GLU A 221 10.46 -15.12 -18.75
C GLU A 221 9.19 -15.69 -18.11
N VAL A 222 8.75 -15.07 -17.03
CA VAL A 222 7.52 -15.43 -16.32
C VAL A 222 6.59 -14.23 -16.31
N ASP A 223 5.35 -14.44 -16.75
CA ASP A 223 4.28 -13.44 -16.77
C ASP A 223 3.05 -14.04 -16.08
N PHE A 224 2.70 -13.52 -14.91
CA PHE A 224 1.52 -13.92 -14.14
C PHE A 224 0.49 -12.81 -14.17
N GLU A 225 -0.75 -13.17 -14.48
CA GLU A 225 -1.92 -12.29 -14.38
C GLU A 225 -3.03 -13.00 -13.62
N SER A 226 -3.49 -12.36 -12.53
CA SER A 226 -4.57 -12.92 -11.70
C SER A 226 -5.95 -12.54 -12.21
N ASP A 227 -6.91 -13.41 -11.96
CA ASP A 227 -8.31 -13.06 -11.83
C ASP A 227 -8.51 -12.17 -10.57
N PRO A 228 -9.65 -11.44 -10.45
CA PRO A 228 -9.95 -10.69 -9.24
C PRO A 228 -10.04 -11.60 -8.00
N ALA A 229 -9.17 -11.33 -7.02
CA ALA A 229 -9.18 -11.99 -5.72
C ALA A 229 -10.10 -11.21 -4.75
N TYR A 230 -10.89 -11.92 -3.95
CA TYR A 230 -11.79 -11.32 -2.96
C TYR A 230 -11.36 -11.68 -1.55
N GLY A 231 -11.41 -10.70 -0.64
CA GLY A 231 -11.08 -10.89 0.76
C GLY A 231 -11.99 -10.11 1.69
N PHE A 232 -12.08 -10.57 2.93
CA PHE A 232 -12.93 -9.96 3.95
C PHE A 232 -12.09 -9.66 5.18
N ALA A 233 -12.36 -8.50 5.80
CA ALA A 233 -11.81 -8.12 7.09
C ALA A 233 -12.85 -7.38 7.91
N ALA A 234 -12.70 -7.38 9.21
CA ALA A 234 -13.52 -6.56 10.11
C ALA A 234 -12.66 -5.48 10.76
N ARG A 235 -13.20 -4.27 10.91
CA ARG A 235 -12.57 -3.21 11.70
C ARG A 235 -13.48 -2.82 12.84
N PHE A 236 -12.91 -2.68 14.03
CA PHE A 236 -13.58 -2.21 15.23
C PHE A 236 -12.92 -0.93 15.71
N GLY A 237 -13.71 -0.03 16.26
CA GLY A 237 -13.24 1.25 16.75
C GLY A 237 -13.88 1.67 18.07
N LEU A 238 -13.08 2.40 18.84
CA LEU A 238 -13.48 3.09 20.07
C LEU A 238 -13.04 4.55 19.97
N LEU A 239 -13.88 5.46 20.42
CA LEU A 239 -13.55 6.87 20.52
C LEU A 239 -14.17 7.45 21.80
N ALA A 240 -13.32 7.83 22.73
CA ALA A 240 -13.70 8.50 23.95
C ALA A 240 -13.46 10.00 23.81
N SER A 241 -14.50 10.80 24.07
CA SER A 241 -14.44 12.27 24.08
C SER A 241 -14.59 12.76 25.52
N LEU A 242 -13.64 13.55 25.99
CA LEU A 242 -13.52 14.02 27.35
C LEU A 242 -13.42 15.56 27.38
N LEU A 243 -13.70 16.15 28.53
CA LEU A 243 -13.59 17.60 28.77
C LEU A 243 -14.41 18.41 27.75
N ASP A 244 -15.65 17.99 27.51
CA ASP A 244 -16.56 18.61 26.54
C ASP A 244 -15.92 18.68 25.12
N GLY A 245 -15.28 17.59 24.67
CA GLY A 245 -14.69 17.45 23.34
C GLY A 245 -13.29 18.07 23.17
N ARG A 246 -12.69 18.59 24.24
CA ARG A 246 -11.33 19.17 24.19
C ARG A 246 -10.22 18.12 24.16
N LEU A 247 -10.48 16.92 24.64
CA LEU A 247 -9.55 15.79 24.62
C LEU A 247 -10.28 14.58 24.09
N SER A 248 -9.66 13.87 23.14
CA SER A 248 -10.17 12.60 22.63
C SER A 248 -9.10 11.51 22.67
N VAL A 249 -9.53 10.29 22.92
CA VAL A 249 -8.69 9.09 22.86
C VAL A 249 -9.38 8.09 21.95
N GLY A 250 -8.66 7.63 20.92
CA GLY A 250 -9.16 6.67 19.95
C GLY A 250 -8.36 5.37 19.96
N ALA A 251 -9.02 4.27 19.66
CA ALA A 251 -8.38 2.98 19.39
C ALA A 251 -9.12 2.26 18.26
N SER A 252 -8.40 1.56 17.40
CA SER A 252 -9.02 0.70 16.39
C SER A 252 -8.21 -0.56 16.16
N TYR A 253 -8.91 -1.62 15.74
CA TYR A 253 -8.33 -2.88 15.33
C TYR A 253 -8.96 -3.32 14.01
N GLN A 254 -8.13 -3.69 13.05
CA GLN A 254 -8.54 -4.34 11.80
C GLN A 254 -7.97 -5.75 11.73
N SER A 255 -8.80 -6.73 11.39
CA SER A 255 -8.33 -8.09 11.12
C SER A 255 -7.60 -8.16 9.78
N LYS A 256 -6.79 -9.21 9.58
CA LYS A 256 -6.22 -9.48 8.26
C LYS A 256 -7.30 -9.85 7.22
N ALA A 257 -7.01 -9.59 5.95
CA ALA A 257 -7.76 -10.11 4.81
C ALA A 257 -6.84 -11.04 4.00
N VAL A 258 -7.23 -12.30 3.84
CA VAL A 258 -6.54 -13.25 2.98
C VAL A 258 -7.07 -13.10 1.57
N LEU A 259 -6.19 -13.07 0.58
CA LEU A 259 -6.46 -12.89 -0.83
C LEU A 259 -5.81 -14.06 -1.60
N ASN A 260 -6.63 -14.89 -2.23
CA ASN A 260 -6.15 -15.97 -3.09
C ASN A 260 -6.22 -15.47 -4.53
N PHE A 261 -5.06 -15.31 -5.15
CA PHE A 261 -4.92 -14.89 -6.53
C PHE A 261 -4.82 -16.10 -7.45
N ASP A 262 -5.96 -16.55 -7.93
CA ASP A 262 -6.01 -17.52 -9.02
C ASP A 262 -5.76 -16.79 -10.33
N GLY A 263 -5.06 -17.44 -11.29
CA GLY A 263 -4.75 -16.80 -12.55
C GLY A 263 -3.97 -17.69 -13.50
N THR A 264 -3.31 -17.03 -14.43
CA THR A 264 -2.48 -17.74 -15.43
C THR A 264 -1.05 -17.25 -15.36
N THR A 265 -0.10 -18.18 -15.23
CA THR A 265 1.31 -17.91 -15.50
C THR A 265 1.63 -18.33 -16.92
N THR A 266 2.27 -17.46 -17.67
CA THR A 266 2.86 -17.78 -18.98
C THR A 266 4.38 -17.78 -18.83
N MET A 267 5.02 -18.88 -19.20
CA MET A 267 6.47 -19.02 -19.20
C MET A 267 6.98 -19.01 -20.64
N ASP A 268 7.97 -18.17 -20.95
CA ASP A 268 8.59 -17.99 -22.28
C ASP A 268 7.57 -17.74 -23.40
N GLY A 269 6.46 -17.08 -23.07
CA GLY A 269 5.37 -16.82 -24.02
C GLY A 269 4.67 -18.08 -24.58
N ARG A 270 4.95 -19.28 -24.06
CA ARG A 270 4.49 -20.56 -24.61
C ARG A 270 3.81 -21.47 -23.61
N LEU A 271 4.48 -21.76 -22.50
CA LEU A 271 3.96 -22.68 -21.50
C LEU A 271 2.98 -21.93 -20.59
N LYS A 272 1.79 -22.47 -20.41
CA LYS A 272 0.77 -21.85 -19.56
C LYS A 272 0.45 -22.76 -18.38
N TYR A 273 0.30 -22.13 -17.22
CA TYR A 273 -0.06 -22.79 -15.97
C TYR A 273 -1.31 -22.14 -15.37
N ALA A 274 -2.24 -22.98 -14.92
CA ALA A 274 -3.29 -22.51 -14.02
C ALA A 274 -2.64 -22.34 -12.64
N SER A 275 -2.39 -21.10 -12.27
CA SER A 275 -1.56 -20.76 -11.11
C SER A 275 -2.35 -20.07 -10.04
N SER A 276 -1.89 -20.23 -8.80
CA SER A 276 -2.40 -19.48 -7.64
C SER A 276 -1.26 -18.94 -6.80
N ALA A 277 -1.53 -17.83 -6.12
CA ALA A 277 -0.65 -17.26 -5.10
C ALA A 277 -1.50 -16.75 -3.93
N GLU A 278 -1.10 -17.04 -2.68
CA GLU A 278 -1.71 -16.46 -1.51
C GLU A 278 -0.94 -15.21 -1.10
N PHE A 279 -1.67 -14.15 -0.90
CA PHE A 279 -1.18 -12.88 -0.42
C PHE A 279 -2.22 -12.28 0.51
N GLY A 280 -1.87 -11.31 1.37
CA GLY A 280 -2.85 -10.78 2.29
C GLY A 280 -2.68 -9.31 2.58
N TRP A 281 -3.73 -8.73 3.16
CA TRP A 281 -3.67 -7.41 3.78
C TRP A 281 -3.59 -7.57 5.29
N PRO A 282 -2.64 -6.93 5.98
CA PRO A 282 -2.28 -7.23 7.35
C PRO A 282 -3.36 -6.82 8.35
N GLN A 283 -3.35 -7.45 9.50
CA GLN A 283 -4.03 -6.88 10.65
C GLN A 283 -3.29 -5.63 11.15
N GLU A 284 -4.07 -4.73 11.77
CA GLU A 284 -3.60 -3.44 12.25
C GLU A 284 -4.22 -3.13 13.61
N LEU A 285 -3.41 -2.65 14.53
CA LEU A 285 -3.84 -2.07 15.79
C LEU A 285 -3.39 -0.61 15.84
N ALA A 286 -4.31 0.31 16.10
CA ALA A 286 -4.02 1.72 16.20
C ALA A 286 -4.54 2.32 17.49
N GLY A 287 -3.82 3.30 18.01
CA GLY A 287 -4.21 4.11 19.16
C GLY A 287 -3.80 5.56 18.94
N GLY A 288 -4.63 6.50 19.37
CA GLY A 288 -4.36 7.92 19.21
C GLY A 288 -4.91 8.76 20.35
N VAL A 289 -4.32 9.93 20.50
CA VAL A 289 -4.78 10.97 21.42
C VAL A 289 -4.79 12.29 20.68
N SER A 290 -5.89 13.05 20.79
CA SER A 290 -5.99 14.38 20.24
C SER A 290 -6.50 15.38 21.27
N GLY A 291 -6.09 16.64 21.14
CA GLY A 291 -6.51 17.67 22.06
C GLY A 291 -6.53 19.07 21.46
N ARG A 292 -7.38 19.93 22.05
CA ARG A 292 -7.46 21.37 21.75
C ARG A 292 -6.96 22.18 22.94
N PRO A 293 -5.63 22.43 23.04
CA PRO A 293 -5.08 23.25 24.13
C PRO A 293 -5.64 24.67 24.11
N ILE A 294 -5.92 25.20 22.93
CA ILE A 294 -6.67 26.44 22.69
C ILE A 294 -7.67 26.19 21.57
N GLU A 295 -8.78 26.92 21.53
CA GLU A 295 -9.88 26.73 20.57
C GLU A 295 -9.42 26.54 19.12
N PRO A 296 -8.56 27.40 18.52
CA PRO A 296 -8.22 27.25 17.10
C PRO A 296 -7.21 26.14 16.79
N LEU A 297 -6.56 25.53 17.80
CA LEU A 297 -5.47 24.59 17.61
C LEU A 297 -5.87 23.18 18.04
N LEU A 298 -5.88 22.26 17.10
CA LEU A 298 -5.98 20.81 17.32
C LEU A 298 -4.59 20.17 17.15
N LEU A 299 -4.19 19.34 18.10
CA LEU A 299 -2.99 18.51 18.04
C LEU A 299 -3.41 17.03 18.13
N SER A 300 -2.75 16.15 17.39
CA SER A 300 -2.98 14.70 17.43
C SER A 300 -1.69 13.92 17.36
N VAL A 301 -1.65 12.80 18.05
CA VAL A 301 -0.57 11.79 18.01
C VAL A 301 -1.19 10.42 17.91
N ASP A 302 -0.70 9.64 16.95
CA ASP A 302 -1.13 8.26 16.70
C ASP A 302 0.06 7.31 16.74
N VAL A 303 -0.20 6.09 17.19
CA VAL A 303 0.71 4.94 17.03
C VAL A 303 -0.08 3.81 16.39
N ARG A 304 0.50 3.19 15.34
CA ARG A 304 -0.08 2.03 14.65
C ARG A 304 0.94 0.90 14.62
N TRP A 305 0.48 -0.32 14.83
CA TRP A 305 1.22 -1.54 14.58
C TRP A 305 0.55 -2.30 13.43
N ILE A 306 1.33 -2.65 12.42
CA ILE A 306 0.86 -3.30 11.20
C ILE A 306 1.64 -4.61 11.07
N GLN A 307 0.93 -5.75 11.07
CA GLN A 307 1.56 -7.07 11.05
C GLN A 307 1.79 -7.56 9.61
N TRP A 308 2.78 -6.98 8.94
CA TRP A 308 3.16 -7.39 7.58
C TRP A 308 3.76 -8.80 7.54
N SER A 309 4.46 -9.23 8.59
CA SER A 309 5.11 -10.55 8.68
C SER A 309 4.14 -11.74 8.55
N ASP A 310 2.86 -11.54 8.86
CA ASP A 310 1.82 -12.60 8.78
C ASP A 310 1.22 -12.78 7.37
N VAL A 311 1.50 -11.85 6.45
CA VAL A 311 0.87 -11.83 5.12
C VAL A 311 1.84 -11.65 3.96
N VAL A 312 3.08 -11.24 4.23
CA VAL A 312 4.14 -11.00 3.23
C VAL A 312 5.46 -11.62 3.74
N ASP A 313 5.45 -12.91 4.01
CA ASP A 313 6.66 -13.67 4.37
C ASP A 313 7.22 -14.40 3.14
N VAL A 314 6.62 -15.50 2.74
CA VAL A 314 6.94 -16.20 1.49
C VAL A 314 5.69 -16.22 0.62
N VAL A 315 5.76 -15.59 -0.54
CA VAL A 315 4.70 -15.65 -1.55
C VAL A 315 5.07 -16.69 -2.58
N THR A 316 4.30 -17.77 -2.68
CA THR A 316 4.57 -18.87 -3.61
C THR A 316 3.57 -18.87 -4.73
N PHE A 317 4.05 -18.84 -5.97
CA PHE A 317 3.23 -19.08 -7.16
C PHE A 317 3.29 -20.56 -7.49
N GLU A 318 2.17 -21.25 -7.32
CA GLU A 318 2.03 -22.68 -7.61
C GLU A 318 1.06 -22.87 -8.77
N GLY A 319 1.31 -23.84 -9.66
CA GLY A 319 0.41 -24.09 -10.78
C GLY A 319 0.63 -25.41 -11.48
N ASP A 320 -0.42 -25.87 -12.16
CA ASP A 320 -0.42 -27.04 -13.02
C ASP A 320 -0.44 -26.63 -14.49
N ALA A 321 0.34 -27.32 -15.33
CA ALA A 321 0.44 -27.01 -16.75
C ALA A 321 -0.91 -27.14 -17.46
N MET A 322 -1.25 -26.16 -18.29
CA MET A 322 -2.46 -26.12 -19.10
C MET A 322 -2.19 -26.76 -20.46
N GLY A 323 -2.16 -28.11 -20.54
CA GLY A 323 -1.95 -28.85 -21.78
C GLY A 323 -0.69 -29.70 -21.76
N ALA A 324 -0.25 -30.14 -22.94
CA ALA A 324 0.96 -30.98 -23.07
C ALA A 324 2.21 -30.11 -22.95
N VAL A 325 3.09 -30.46 -22.04
CA VAL A 325 4.37 -29.80 -21.80
C VAL A 325 5.51 -30.79 -21.81
N PRO A 326 6.76 -30.40 -21.98
CA PRO A 326 7.91 -31.27 -21.81
C PRO A 326 7.94 -31.88 -20.41
N ALA A 327 8.59 -33.06 -20.29
CA ALA A 327 8.78 -33.69 -18.99
C ALA A 327 9.54 -32.76 -18.03
N GLY A 328 9.06 -32.67 -16.79
CA GLY A 328 9.62 -31.77 -15.79
C GLY A 328 8.91 -30.39 -15.69
N TYR A 329 8.08 -30.03 -16.67
CA TYR A 329 7.34 -28.76 -16.71
C TYR A 329 5.85 -28.93 -16.38
N GLU A 330 5.43 -30.04 -15.79
CA GLU A 330 4.03 -30.32 -15.45
C GLU A 330 3.52 -29.45 -14.33
N LYS A 331 4.41 -29.00 -13.45
CA LYS A 331 4.10 -28.17 -12.28
C LYS A 331 5.05 -27.00 -12.18
N GLN A 332 4.50 -25.87 -11.75
CA GLN A 332 5.24 -24.68 -11.38
C GLN A 332 5.20 -24.53 -9.86
N ASN A 333 6.35 -24.18 -9.27
CA ASN A 333 6.46 -23.79 -7.88
C ASN A 333 7.56 -22.73 -7.76
N MET A 334 7.16 -21.46 -7.56
CA MET A 334 8.07 -20.31 -7.49
C MET A 334 7.88 -19.58 -6.16
N PRO A 335 8.66 -19.90 -5.13
CA PRO A 335 8.63 -19.16 -3.87
C PRO A 335 9.42 -17.86 -3.99
N PHE A 336 8.80 -16.77 -3.51
CA PHE A 336 9.42 -15.47 -3.27
C PHE A 336 9.55 -15.25 -1.78
N ASP A 337 10.77 -15.26 -1.29
CA ASP A 337 11.10 -14.95 0.09
C ASP A 337 11.09 -13.42 0.25
N MET A 338 9.97 -12.88 0.69
CA MET A 338 9.77 -11.45 0.91
C MET A 338 10.21 -11.03 2.32
N GLY A 339 10.07 -11.91 3.31
CA GLY A 339 10.56 -11.76 4.67
C GLY A 339 10.23 -10.41 5.33
N TRP A 340 9.02 -9.88 5.08
CA TRP A 340 8.64 -8.58 5.64
C TRP A 340 8.51 -8.66 7.16
N SER A 341 8.94 -7.60 7.83
CA SER A 341 8.80 -7.43 9.28
C SER A 341 7.58 -6.62 9.61
N ASP A 342 7.08 -6.76 10.83
CA ASP A 342 6.04 -5.88 11.36
C ASP A 342 6.51 -4.44 11.40
N GLN A 343 5.57 -3.53 11.17
CA GLN A 343 5.84 -2.10 11.12
C GLN A 343 5.18 -1.39 12.30
N VAL A 344 5.95 -0.51 12.93
CA VAL A 344 5.41 0.47 13.88
C VAL A 344 5.45 1.85 13.24
N VAL A 345 4.30 2.53 13.23
CA VAL A 345 4.12 3.86 12.67
C VAL A 345 3.78 4.82 13.78
N VAL A 346 4.43 5.99 13.81
CA VAL A 346 4.11 7.10 14.70
C VAL A 346 3.78 8.32 13.85
N ALA A 347 2.62 8.93 14.09
CA ALA A 347 2.18 10.11 13.38
C ALA A 347 1.89 11.28 14.33
N PHE A 348 2.28 12.48 13.91
CA PHE A 348 2.00 13.73 14.60
C PHE A 348 1.28 14.67 13.65
N GLY A 349 0.16 15.22 14.07
CA GLY A 349 -0.65 16.13 13.27
C GLY A 349 -1.05 17.39 14.06
N ALA A 350 -1.14 18.50 13.34
CA ALA A 350 -1.65 19.76 13.84
C ALA A 350 -2.61 20.39 12.84
N GLU A 351 -3.73 20.93 13.31
CA GLU A 351 -4.67 21.74 12.53
C GLU A 351 -4.89 23.07 13.25
N LEU A 352 -4.73 24.17 12.53
CA LEU A 352 -4.97 25.53 13.01
C LEU A 352 -6.14 26.16 12.23
N ALA A 353 -7.22 26.48 12.91
CA ALA A 353 -8.30 27.31 12.36
C ALA A 353 -7.86 28.77 12.32
N VAL A 354 -7.29 29.20 11.18
CA VAL A 354 -6.78 30.58 10.99
C VAL A 354 -7.93 31.59 10.93
N ILE A 355 -8.98 31.21 10.20
CA ILE A 355 -10.26 31.93 10.20
C ILE A 355 -11.30 30.89 10.63
N PRO A 356 -11.92 31.09 11.82
CA PRO A 356 -12.94 30.17 12.30
C PRO A 356 -13.96 29.79 11.22
N GLU A 357 -14.29 28.52 11.12
CA GLU A 357 -15.25 27.93 10.17
C GLU A 357 -14.89 28.08 8.68
N THR A 358 -13.89 28.92 8.31
CA THR A 358 -13.59 29.22 6.90
C THR A 358 -12.25 28.67 6.44
N LEU A 359 -11.16 28.89 7.18
CA LEU A 359 -9.81 28.53 6.73
C LEU A 359 -9.06 27.75 7.80
N ARG A 360 -8.58 26.57 7.42
CA ARG A 360 -7.75 25.71 8.26
C ARG A 360 -6.42 25.43 7.58
N LEU A 361 -5.34 25.50 8.33
CA LEU A 361 -4.00 25.06 7.92
C LEU A 361 -3.63 23.81 8.72
N ARG A 362 -2.91 22.90 8.06
CA ARG A 362 -2.47 21.64 8.66
C ARG A 362 -1.02 21.38 8.38
N ALA A 363 -0.37 20.70 9.31
CA ALA A 363 0.97 20.18 9.15
C ALA A 363 1.09 18.86 9.90
N GLY A 364 1.96 17.98 9.42
CA GLY A 364 2.17 16.71 10.07
C GLY A 364 3.50 16.04 9.72
N TYR A 365 3.83 15.03 10.51
CA TYR A 365 4.98 14.15 10.34
C TYR A 365 4.56 12.71 10.63
N ASN A 366 4.97 11.79 9.78
CA ASN A 366 4.75 10.35 9.93
C ASN A 366 6.08 9.64 9.81
N HIS A 367 6.35 8.73 10.74
CA HIS A 367 7.49 7.84 10.71
C HIS A 367 6.99 6.40 10.82
N GLY A 368 7.31 5.57 9.81
CA GLY A 368 7.08 4.14 9.83
C GLY A 368 8.40 3.39 9.71
N SER A 369 8.69 2.44 10.60
CA SER A 369 9.84 1.56 10.39
C SER A 369 9.69 0.82 9.06
N SER A 370 10.77 0.66 8.27
CA SER A 370 10.69 -0.11 7.02
C SER A 370 10.33 -1.57 7.32
N PRO A 371 9.27 -2.13 6.72
CA PRO A 371 8.98 -3.55 6.84
C PRO A 371 9.98 -4.40 6.05
N VAL A 372 10.66 -3.82 5.07
CA VAL A 372 11.59 -4.50 4.17
C VAL A 372 13.01 -4.30 4.64
N LYS A 373 13.74 -5.40 4.78
CA LYS A 373 15.16 -5.45 5.15
C LYS A 373 15.99 -6.04 4.02
N GLY A 374 17.32 -5.99 4.15
CA GLY A 374 18.25 -6.47 3.14
C GLY A 374 18.09 -7.94 2.75
N GLU A 375 17.58 -8.81 3.65
CA GLU A 375 17.28 -10.21 3.36
C GLU A 375 16.05 -10.39 2.48
N GLY A 376 15.00 -9.53 2.62
CA GLY A 376 13.73 -9.63 1.92
C GLY A 376 13.52 -8.56 0.85
N ILE A 377 14.51 -7.66 0.61
CA ILE A 377 14.32 -6.62 -0.41
C ILE A 377 14.15 -7.22 -1.80
N ASN A 378 13.14 -6.74 -2.51
CA ASN A 378 12.88 -7.06 -3.90
C ASN A 378 12.58 -5.77 -4.65
N ALA A 379 13.20 -5.53 -5.79
CA ALA A 379 13.00 -4.33 -6.59
C ALA A 379 11.56 -4.16 -7.09
N LEU A 380 10.79 -5.24 -7.16
CA LEU A 380 9.40 -5.25 -7.58
C LEU A 380 8.41 -4.96 -6.44
N PHE A 381 8.86 -5.06 -5.17
CA PHE A 381 8.04 -4.81 -3.97
C PHE A 381 8.78 -3.90 -2.99
N PRO A 382 9.10 -2.65 -3.39
CA PRO A 382 10.05 -1.78 -2.70
C PRO A 382 9.40 -0.90 -1.62
N ALA A 383 8.79 -1.46 -0.59
CA ALA A 383 8.20 -0.71 0.52
C ALA A 383 9.25 -0.14 1.48
N VAL A 384 10.13 0.74 1.00
CA VAL A 384 11.31 1.19 1.75
C VAL A 384 11.19 2.57 2.40
N THR A 385 10.21 3.42 2.03
CA THR A 385 10.05 4.76 2.63
C THR A 385 9.70 4.68 4.11
N GLN A 386 10.16 5.66 4.89
CA GLN A 386 10.00 5.69 6.35
C GLN A 386 9.46 7.02 6.86
N ASP A 387 10.00 8.14 6.39
CA ASP A 387 9.76 9.46 6.94
C ASP A 387 8.96 10.33 5.98
N HIS A 388 7.86 10.92 6.45
CA HIS A 388 6.97 11.76 5.67
C HIS A 388 6.72 13.08 6.39
N VAL A 389 6.72 14.17 5.64
CA VAL A 389 6.24 15.47 6.08
C VAL A 389 5.04 15.87 5.24
N THR A 390 4.08 16.52 5.86
CA THR A 390 2.85 16.95 5.20
C THR A 390 2.47 18.38 5.52
N GLY A 391 1.77 19.01 4.57
CA GLY A 391 1.13 20.30 4.76
C GLY A 391 -0.22 20.31 4.06
N GLY A 392 -1.20 20.97 4.64
CA GLY A 392 -2.56 20.99 4.08
C GLY A 392 -3.30 22.29 4.33
N VAL A 393 -4.31 22.52 3.50
CA VAL A 393 -5.24 23.66 3.61
C VAL A 393 -6.67 23.16 3.41
N GLY A 394 -7.59 23.67 4.22
CA GLY A 394 -9.03 23.43 4.06
C GLY A 394 -9.77 24.75 4.01
N VAL A 395 -10.69 24.88 3.05
CA VAL A 395 -11.51 26.09 2.86
C VAL A 395 -12.98 25.70 2.81
N THR A 396 -13.79 26.31 3.67
CA THR A 396 -15.25 26.24 3.56
C THR A 396 -15.70 27.24 2.49
N VAL A 397 -16.20 26.72 1.38
CA VAL A 397 -16.59 27.51 0.20
C VAL A 397 -18.00 28.09 0.36
N THR A 398 -18.90 27.26 0.86
CA THR A 398 -20.27 27.64 1.23
C THR A 398 -20.66 26.87 2.49
N GLU A 399 -21.82 27.18 3.07
CA GLU A 399 -22.38 26.39 4.16
C GLU A 399 -22.45 24.91 3.77
N GLY A 400 -21.88 24.05 4.60
CA GLY A 400 -21.79 22.60 4.39
C GLY A 400 -20.69 22.13 3.40
N LEU A 401 -20.17 22.97 2.48
CA LEU A 401 -19.18 22.57 1.48
C LEU A 401 -17.76 22.98 1.86
N MET A 402 -16.90 22.01 2.06
CA MET A 402 -15.46 22.21 2.28
C MET A 402 -14.64 21.59 1.16
N ILE A 403 -13.57 22.26 0.78
CA ILE A 403 -12.54 21.76 -0.15
C ILE A 403 -11.22 21.70 0.62
N ASP A 404 -10.57 20.56 0.55
CA ASP A 404 -9.29 20.30 1.19
C ASP A 404 -8.23 19.95 0.16
N GLY A 405 -7.01 20.43 0.40
CA GLY A 405 -5.81 20.06 -0.34
C GLY A 405 -4.67 19.77 0.59
N ALA A 406 -3.83 18.77 0.27
CA ALA A 406 -2.61 18.51 1.02
C ALA A 406 -1.49 18.05 0.10
N LEU A 407 -0.27 18.31 0.53
CA LEU A 407 0.96 17.81 -0.06
C LEU A 407 1.69 16.95 0.96
N GLU A 408 2.11 15.77 0.52
CA GLU A 408 2.95 14.83 1.27
C GLU A 408 4.27 14.65 0.54
N TYR A 409 5.36 14.63 1.29
CA TYR A 409 6.68 14.29 0.79
C TYR A 409 7.30 13.20 1.66
N ALA A 410 7.57 12.03 1.05
CA ALA A 410 8.34 10.94 1.64
C ALA A 410 9.81 11.09 1.27
N PHE A 411 10.67 11.15 2.28
CA PHE A 411 12.12 11.26 2.08
C PHE A 411 12.70 10.00 1.45
N GLU A 412 13.76 10.18 0.68
CA GLU A 412 14.46 9.07 0.04
C GLU A 412 15.04 8.14 1.12
N ASN A 413 14.71 6.87 1.01
CA ASN A 413 15.35 5.80 1.76
C ASN A 413 15.80 4.69 0.81
N ALA A 414 16.91 4.06 1.13
CA ALA A 414 17.55 3.02 0.33
C ALA A 414 17.79 1.78 1.18
N VAL A 415 17.55 0.60 0.59
CA VAL A 415 17.83 -0.69 1.19
C VAL A 415 18.64 -1.52 0.20
N ALA A 416 19.82 -1.96 0.62
CA ALA A 416 20.66 -2.86 -0.14
C ALA A 416 20.38 -4.32 0.24
N ALA A 417 20.34 -5.21 -0.75
CA ALA A 417 20.28 -6.64 -0.51
C ALA A 417 21.55 -7.12 0.21
N ASN A 418 21.37 -7.96 1.21
CA ASN A 418 22.47 -8.58 1.93
C ASN A 418 22.71 -10.03 1.44
N GLY A 419 23.74 -10.69 1.94
CA GLY A 419 24.10 -12.06 1.53
C GLY A 419 23.10 -13.16 1.90
N GLN A 420 21.99 -12.84 2.56
CA GLN A 420 20.89 -13.77 2.88
C GLN A 420 19.71 -13.60 1.92
N ASN A 421 19.68 -12.54 1.11
CA ASN A 421 18.62 -12.28 0.16
C ASN A 421 18.56 -13.39 -0.91
N GLN A 422 17.34 -13.82 -1.26
CA GLN A 422 17.11 -14.92 -2.22
C GLN A 422 17.77 -14.67 -3.57
N MET A 423 17.73 -13.42 -4.06
CA MET A 423 18.31 -13.05 -5.37
C MET A 423 19.84 -12.96 -5.34
N THR A 424 20.44 -12.71 -4.19
CA THR A 424 21.91 -12.64 -4.01
C THR A 424 22.51 -13.94 -3.49
N ARG A 425 21.67 -14.81 -2.91
CA ARG A 425 22.04 -16.13 -2.38
C ARG A 425 21.63 -17.21 -3.38
N GLN A 426 22.58 -17.76 -4.11
CA GLN A 426 22.30 -18.93 -4.94
C GLN A 426 22.31 -20.21 -4.10
N PRO A 427 21.26 -21.06 -4.17
CA PRO A 427 21.23 -22.34 -3.48
C PRO A 427 22.37 -23.24 -3.98
N GLY A 428 23.22 -23.74 -3.07
CA GLY A 428 24.23 -24.74 -3.37
C GLY A 428 25.54 -24.24 -3.98
N THR A 429 25.64 -22.95 -4.32
CA THR A 429 26.89 -22.28 -4.70
C THR A 429 27.05 -21.01 -3.89
N THR A 430 28.27 -20.72 -3.50
CA THR A 430 28.62 -19.34 -3.15
C THR A 430 28.33 -18.52 -4.40
N ASN A 431 27.44 -17.49 -4.32
CA ASN A 431 27.15 -16.59 -5.41
C ASN A 431 28.41 -16.28 -6.23
N PRO A 432 28.73 -17.04 -7.31
CA PRO A 432 30.04 -16.98 -7.98
C PRO A 432 30.23 -15.64 -8.69
N ASN A 433 29.11 -14.92 -8.94
CA ASN A 433 29.11 -13.65 -9.65
C ASN A 433 28.96 -12.47 -8.72
N GLY A 434 28.84 -12.70 -7.39
CA GLY A 434 28.74 -11.62 -6.43
C GLY A 434 27.68 -10.58 -6.78
N TYR A 435 26.50 -11.03 -7.29
CA TYR A 435 25.38 -10.13 -7.58
C TYR A 435 24.94 -9.43 -6.31
N GLY A 436 24.70 -8.13 -6.41
CA GLY A 436 24.19 -7.31 -5.35
C GLY A 436 23.36 -6.17 -5.93
N PHE A 437 22.40 -5.68 -5.18
CA PHE A 437 21.56 -4.58 -5.60
C PHE A 437 21.11 -3.73 -4.41
N GLU A 438 20.71 -2.51 -4.72
CA GLU A 438 20.11 -1.53 -3.82
C GLU A 438 18.87 -0.95 -4.48
N VAL A 439 17.82 -0.79 -3.72
CA VAL A 439 16.60 -0.12 -4.13
C VAL A 439 16.42 1.13 -3.29
N ALA A 440 16.21 2.28 -3.95
CA ALA A 440 15.94 3.54 -3.28
C ALA A 440 14.61 4.13 -3.78
N MET A 441 13.85 4.72 -2.86
CA MET A 441 12.57 5.34 -3.18
C MET A 441 12.36 6.63 -2.39
N LYS A 442 11.81 7.63 -3.05
CA LYS A 442 11.17 8.83 -2.48
C LYS A 442 9.83 9.04 -3.16
N GLN A 443 8.94 9.82 -2.53
CA GLN A 443 7.61 10.03 -3.11
C GLN A 443 7.10 11.43 -2.82
N THR A 444 6.36 11.97 -3.77
CA THR A 444 5.49 13.14 -3.57
C THR A 444 4.05 12.72 -3.79
N THR A 445 3.15 13.12 -2.90
CA THR A 445 1.71 12.86 -3.06
C THR A 445 0.93 14.16 -2.97
N VAL A 446 0.03 14.36 -3.93
CA VAL A 446 -0.95 15.45 -3.91
C VAL A 446 -2.31 14.88 -3.55
N HIS A 447 -2.93 15.43 -2.50
CA HIS A 447 -4.25 15.02 -2.03
C HIS A 447 -5.25 16.15 -2.27
N LEU A 448 -6.38 15.80 -2.84
CA LEU A 448 -7.51 16.71 -3.06
C LEU A 448 -8.78 16.06 -2.50
N GLY A 449 -9.63 16.84 -1.86
CA GLY A 449 -10.88 16.35 -1.27
C GLY A 449 -11.97 17.39 -1.30
N ALA A 450 -13.20 16.92 -1.37
CA ALA A 450 -14.40 17.71 -1.19
C ALA A 450 -15.33 17.00 -0.22
N SER A 451 -15.88 17.75 0.69
CA SER A 451 -16.78 17.30 1.76
C SER A 451 -18.06 18.11 1.75
N TYR A 452 -19.18 17.46 1.93
CA TYR A 452 -20.46 18.13 2.10
C TYR A 452 -21.18 17.61 3.34
N GLU A 453 -21.52 18.52 4.23
CA GLU A 453 -22.35 18.28 5.42
C GLU A 453 -23.75 18.85 5.16
N PHE A 454 -24.77 17.99 5.36
CA PHE A 454 -26.17 18.31 4.99
C PHE A 454 -26.93 18.95 6.16
#